data_748d954d218f9bb46808b80784f7f5cd
#
_entry.id   748d954d218f9bb46808b80784f7f5cd
#
_cell.length_a   1.000
_cell.length_b   1.000
_cell.length_c   1.000
_cell.angle_alpha   90.00
_cell.angle_beta   90.00
_cell.angle_gamma   90.00
#
_symmetry.space_group_name_H-M   'P 1'
#
loop_
_entity.id
_entity.type
_entity.pdbx_description
1 polymer ?
#
loop_
_entity_poly.entity_id
_entity_poly.type
_entity_poly.pdbx_seq_one_letter_code
_entity_poly.pdbx_strand_id
1 'polypeptide(L)'
;NKVIHSLVIDGIFAGVGSVLSFLPIIVTLFFFLSLMEDSGYIARVAFFMDKLLRKIGLSGRSIVPMLIGFGCTVPAVMATRTLPSERDRKMTILLTPFMSCSAKLPIYSFFVSAFFPGKGALIMGGLYFFGIIMGILVALLYKGTLFKGEAVPFVMELPNYRLPGMKNVLQLLWEKARDFLQRAFTVIFVATVIVWFLQSFNLHLNLVTDSKDSILALIAGIIAPVFAPLGLGDWRICTSLLCGVMAKESVVSTMQILFGTGIRAALSTAGAAAMLVFSLLYTPCIAAIASVKRELGGKWAVIMVVWQCLIAWVMAFVVHAVVMLF
;
A
#
# COMPACT_ATOMS: atom_id res chain seq x y z
N ASN A 1 -29.82 5.66 -21.58
CA ASN A 1 -28.88 6.76 -21.38
C ASN A 1 -27.48 6.15 -21.13
N LYS A 2 -26.54 6.31 -22.09
CA LYS A 2 -25.21 5.68 -22.04
C LYS A 2 -24.45 6.05 -20.77
N VAL A 3 -24.64 7.28 -20.27
CA VAL A 3 -23.99 7.76 -19.02
C VAL A 3 -24.47 6.96 -17.80
N ILE A 4 -25.79 6.74 -17.68
CA ILE A 4 -26.36 6.01 -16.54
C ILE A 4 -25.91 4.54 -16.57
N HIS A 5 -25.85 3.95 -17.76
CA HIS A 5 -25.37 2.57 -17.92
C HIS A 5 -23.89 2.42 -17.50
N SER A 6 -23.01 3.32 -17.94
CA SER A 6 -21.61 3.33 -17.54
C SER A 6 -21.43 3.63 -16.04
N LEU A 7 -22.19 4.58 -15.48
CA LEU A 7 -22.17 4.85 -14.04
C LEU A 7 -22.52 3.60 -13.22
N VAL A 8 -23.58 2.91 -13.63
CA VAL A 8 -24.04 1.73 -12.89
C VAL A 8 -23.05 0.59 -13.01
N ILE A 9 -22.59 0.26 -14.22
CA ILE A 9 -21.70 -0.88 -14.46
C ILE A 9 -20.27 -0.57 -14.03
N ASP A 10 -19.67 0.49 -14.58
CA ASP A 10 -18.24 0.79 -14.40
C ASP A 10 -17.95 1.58 -13.13
N GLY A 11 -18.92 2.34 -12.61
CA GLY A 11 -18.80 3.06 -11.35
C GLY A 11 -19.23 2.22 -10.15
N ILE A 12 -20.52 1.81 -10.11
CA ILE A 12 -21.11 1.20 -8.91
C ILE A 12 -20.76 -0.28 -8.83
N PHE A 13 -21.07 -1.09 -9.86
CA PHE A 13 -20.81 -2.52 -9.82
C PHE A 13 -19.31 -2.84 -9.78
N ALA A 14 -18.48 -2.10 -10.52
CA ALA A 14 -17.03 -2.28 -10.46
C ALA A 14 -16.48 -1.91 -9.06
N GLY A 15 -16.98 -0.83 -8.44
CA GLY A 15 -16.59 -0.44 -7.09
C GLY A 15 -16.99 -1.47 -6.03
N VAL A 16 -18.21 -1.97 -6.07
CA VAL A 16 -18.66 -3.05 -5.17
C VAL A 16 -17.88 -4.34 -5.43
N GLY A 17 -17.67 -4.70 -6.70
CA GLY A 17 -16.90 -5.88 -7.09
C GLY A 17 -15.46 -5.86 -6.61
N SER A 18 -14.79 -4.71 -6.67
CA SER A 18 -13.43 -4.57 -6.15
C SER A 18 -13.37 -4.82 -4.64
N VAL A 19 -14.30 -4.27 -3.86
CA VAL A 19 -14.35 -4.51 -2.41
C VAL A 19 -14.62 -5.98 -2.08
N LEU A 20 -15.53 -6.62 -2.81
CA LEU A 20 -15.85 -8.04 -2.62
C LEU A 20 -14.68 -8.95 -2.98
N SER A 21 -13.88 -8.59 -3.98
CA SER A 21 -12.67 -9.35 -4.38
C SER A 21 -11.60 -9.36 -3.28
N PHE A 22 -11.52 -8.33 -2.44
CA PHE A 22 -10.58 -8.27 -1.30
C PHE A 22 -11.08 -9.00 -0.07
N LEU A 23 -12.39 -9.18 0.06
CA LEU A 23 -12.98 -9.73 1.26
C LEU A 23 -12.41 -11.10 1.66
N PRO A 24 -12.23 -12.08 0.75
CA PRO A 24 -11.65 -13.38 1.10
C PRO A 24 -10.23 -13.28 1.64
N ILE A 25 -9.40 -12.42 1.03
CA ILE A 25 -8.00 -12.20 1.44
C ILE A 25 -7.95 -11.62 2.85
N ILE A 26 -8.80 -10.62 3.11
CA ILE A 26 -8.87 -9.94 4.40
C ILE A 26 -9.42 -10.85 5.48
N VAL A 27 -10.46 -11.63 5.20
CA VAL A 27 -11.02 -12.61 6.13
C VAL A 27 -9.99 -13.67 6.49
N THR A 28 -9.25 -14.18 5.51
CA THR A 28 -8.17 -15.15 5.72
C THR A 28 -7.05 -14.54 6.57
N LEU A 29 -6.63 -13.32 6.28
CA LEU A 29 -5.63 -12.59 7.07
C LEU A 29 -6.07 -12.44 8.52
N PHE A 30 -7.28 -11.95 8.77
CA PHE A 30 -7.79 -11.77 10.12
C PHE A 30 -8.00 -13.09 10.86
N PHE A 31 -8.36 -14.16 10.15
CA PHE A 31 -8.47 -15.49 10.74
C PHE A 31 -7.14 -15.94 11.34
N PHE A 32 -6.06 -15.92 10.54
CA PHE A 32 -4.73 -16.32 11.03
C PHE A 32 -4.22 -15.38 12.12
N LEU A 33 -4.44 -14.07 12.00
CA LEU A 33 -4.05 -13.11 13.02
C LEU A 33 -4.79 -13.36 14.35
N SER A 34 -6.10 -13.61 14.31
CA SER A 34 -6.89 -13.89 15.50
C SER A 34 -6.45 -15.20 16.17
N LEU A 35 -6.08 -16.19 15.36
CA LEU A 35 -5.55 -17.47 15.85
C LEU A 35 -4.19 -17.28 16.55
N MET A 36 -3.29 -16.49 15.98
CA MET A 36 -1.99 -16.17 16.56
C MET A 36 -2.12 -15.28 17.81
N GLU A 37 -3.11 -14.39 17.84
CA GLU A 37 -3.39 -13.51 18.96
C GLU A 37 -3.95 -14.32 20.17
N ASP A 38 -4.94 -15.16 19.93
CA ASP A 38 -5.57 -15.97 20.99
C ASP A 38 -4.64 -17.06 21.56
N SER A 39 -3.69 -17.58 20.73
CA SER A 39 -2.69 -18.56 21.20
C SER A 39 -1.60 -17.95 22.10
N GLY A 40 -1.47 -16.62 22.18
CA GLY A 40 -0.40 -15.93 22.90
C GLY A 40 0.94 -15.92 22.14
N TYR A 41 0.99 -16.37 20.87
CA TYR A 41 2.20 -16.37 20.05
C TYR A 41 2.71 -14.96 19.74
N ILE A 42 1.81 -14.05 19.40
CA ILE A 42 2.14 -12.64 19.08
C ILE A 42 2.88 -11.94 20.22
N ALA A 43 2.50 -12.19 21.47
CA ALA A 43 3.15 -11.62 22.65
C ALA A 43 4.64 -12.02 22.74
N ARG A 44 4.96 -13.26 22.39
CA ARG A 44 6.34 -13.78 22.40
C ARG A 44 7.17 -13.23 21.25
N VAL A 45 6.59 -13.11 20.06
CA VAL A 45 7.24 -12.45 18.93
C VAL A 45 7.56 -10.99 19.29
N ALA A 46 6.63 -10.28 19.91
CA ALA A 46 6.86 -8.90 20.36
C ALA A 46 7.99 -8.82 21.39
N PHE A 47 8.05 -9.75 22.34
CA PHE A 47 9.13 -9.81 23.35
C PHE A 47 10.49 -10.08 22.71
N PHE A 48 10.57 -11.07 21.83
CA PHE A 48 11.82 -11.40 21.13
C PHE A 48 12.34 -10.23 20.27
N MET A 49 11.43 -9.57 19.56
CA MET A 49 11.75 -8.47 18.66
C MET A 49 12.04 -7.14 19.37
N ASP A 50 11.73 -7.02 20.67
CA ASP A 50 11.90 -5.77 21.43
C ASP A 50 13.35 -5.27 21.41
N LYS A 51 14.32 -6.17 21.61
CA LYS A 51 15.75 -5.85 21.58
C LYS A 51 16.20 -5.27 20.22
N LEU A 52 15.62 -5.77 19.12
CA LEU A 52 15.97 -5.32 17.77
C LEU A 52 15.28 -4.00 17.45
N LEU A 53 13.99 -3.88 17.75
CA LEU A 53 13.18 -2.70 17.47
C LEU A 53 13.62 -1.47 18.28
N ARG A 54 14.09 -1.65 19.50
CA ARG A 54 14.65 -0.54 20.29
C ARG A 54 15.87 0.10 19.64
N LYS A 55 16.69 -0.63 18.90
CA LYS A 55 17.81 -0.06 18.16
C LYS A 55 17.34 0.98 17.14
N ILE A 56 16.21 0.75 16.49
CA ILE A 56 15.60 1.68 15.54
C ILE A 56 14.62 2.65 16.18
N GLY A 57 14.46 2.62 17.50
CA GLY A 57 13.66 3.58 18.27
C GLY A 57 12.18 3.21 18.43
N LEU A 58 11.81 1.94 18.24
CA LEU A 58 10.46 1.40 18.42
C LEU A 58 10.40 0.43 19.60
N SER A 59 9.23 0.29 20.21
CA SER A 59 8.97 -0.75 21.20
C SER A 59 8.67 -2.09 20.53
N GLY A 60 8.87 -3.20 21.24
CA GLY A 60 8.61 -4.54 20.71
C GLY A 60 7.18 -4.78 20.24
N ARG A 61 6.19 -4.09 20.84
CA ARG A 61 4.79 -4.17 20.39
C ARG A 61 4.57 -3.64 18.97
N SER A 62 5.44 -2.77 18.47
CA SER A 62 5.35 -2.23 17.11
C SER A 62 5.53 -3.29 16.02
N ILE A 63 6.12 -4.46 16.34
CA ILE A 63 6.26 -5.56 15.38
C ILE A 63 4.90 -6.07 14.89
N VAL A 64 3.89 -6.09 15.76
CA VAL A 64 2.57 -6.63 15.43
C VAL A 64 1.90 -5.84 14.29
N PRO A 65 1.73 -4.52 14.39
CA PRO A 65 1.27 -3.71 13.27
C PRO A 65 2.13 -3.84 12.01
N MET A 66 3.46 -3.94 12.16
CA MET A 66 4.35 -4.10 11.01
C MET A 66 4.16 -5.42 10.29
N LEU A 67 4.00 -6.54 11.02
CA LEU A 67 3.71 -7.85 10.44
C LEU A 67 2.35 -7.85 9.72
N ILE A 68 1.32 -7.24 10.32
CA ILE A 68 0.01 -7.06 9.70
C ILE A 68 0.14 -6.24 8.40
N GLY A 69 1.06 -5.28 8.36
CA GLY A 69 1.36 -4.44 7.20
C GLY A 69 1.77 -5.20 5.93
N PHE A 70 2.39 -6.37 6.08
CA PHE A 70 2.67 -7.26 4.94
C PHE A 70 1.40 -7.85 4.31
N GLY A 71 0.34 -7.99 5.08
CA GLY A 71 -0.96 -8.37 4.55
C GLY A 71 -1.72 -7.16 4.02
N CYS A 72 -2.01 -6.18 4.88
CA CYS A 72 -2.74 -4.97 4.53
C CYS A 72 -2.40 -3.81 5.47
N THR A 73 -2.15 -2.63 4.91
CA THR A 73 -1.81 -1.42 5.67
C THR A 73 -2.99 -0.91 6.54
N VAL A 74 -4.24 -1.09 6.09
CA VAL A 74 -5.43 -0.60 6.83
C VAL A 74 -5.54 -1.22 8.22
N PRO A 75 -5.64 -2.56 8.35
CA PRO A 75 -5.69 -3.19 9.67
C PRO A 75 -4.40 -2.98 10.46
N ALA A 76 -3.26 -2.85 9.81
CA ALA A 76 -2.00 -2.56 10.46
C ALA A 76 -2.03 -1.21 11.18
N VAL A 77 -2.51 -0.15 10.52
CA VAL A 77 -2.70 1.18 11.13
C VAL A 77 -3.69 1.11 12.29
N MET A 78 -4.79 0.37 12.15
CA MET A 78 -5.77 0.20 13.23
C MET A 78 -5.19 -0.56 14.43
N ALA A 79 -4.34 -1.56 14.20
CA ALA A 79 -3.68 -2.32 15.26
C ALA A 79 -2.73 -1.48 16.11
N THR A 80 -2.25 -0.34 15.61
CA THR A 80 -1.40 0.57 16.40
C THR A 80 -2.08 1.19 17.61
N ARG A 81 -3.40 1.09 17.71
CA ARG A 81 -4.17 1.55 18.90
C ARG A 81 -3.79 0.81 20.17
N THR A 82 -3.22 -0.39 20.04
CA THR A 82 -2.73 -1.18 21.20
C THR A 82 -1.38 -0.69 21.72
N LEU A 83 -0.74 0.25 21.06
CA LEU A 83 0.54 0.81 21.49
C LEU A 83 0.33 1.86 22.59
N PRO A 84 1.04 1.75 23.73
CA PRO A 84 0.85 2.63 24.87
C PRO A 84 1.43 4.03 24.67
N SER A 85 2.42 4.17 23.78
CA SER A 85 3.12 5.42 23.48
C SER A 85 2.59 6.07 22.20
N GLU A 86 2.17 7.34 22.33
CA GLU A 86 1.75 8.13 21.16
C GLU A 86 2.88 8.33 20.14
N ARG A 87 4.12 8.47 20.63
CA ARG A 87 5.31 8.55 19.82
C ARG A 87 5.53 7.27 19.00
N ASP A 88 5.51 6.11 19.66
CA ASP A 88 5.72 4.82 19.00
C ASP A 88 4.57 4.52 18.04
N ARG A 89 3.35 4.91 18.39
CA ARG A 89 2.17 4.80 17.55
C ARG A 89 2.33 5.62 16.25
N LYS A 90 2.69 6.91 16.36
CA LYS A 90 2.93 7.78 15.20
C LYS A 90 4.03 7.22 14.30
N MET A 91 5.16 6.84 14.89
CA MET A 91 6.30 6.30 14.17
C MET A 91 5.94 4.98 13.46
N THR A 92 5.25 4.06 14.14
CA THR A 92 4.82 2.79 13.55
C THR A 92 3.85 3.01 12.39
N ILE A 93 2.87 3.91 12.52
CA ILE A 93 1.92 4.24 11.44
C ILE A 93 2.66 4.75 10.20
N LEU A 94 3.65 5.64 10.37
CA LEU A 94 4.42 6.20 9.26
C LEU A 94 5.35 5.18 8.59
N LEU A 95 5.76 4.14 9.31
CA LEU A 95 6.63 3.08 8.79
C LEU A 95 5.87 1.93 8.13
N THR A 96 4.64 1.66 8.57
CA THR A 96 3.82 0.54 8.07
C THR A 96 3.68 0.50 6.54
N PRO A 97 3.51 1.61 5.79
CA PRO A 97 3.38 1.56 4.34
C PRO A 97 4.62 1.14 3.56
N PHE A 98 5.81 1.12 4.19
CA PHE A 98 7.03 0.58 3.57
C PHE A 98 6.99 -0.95 3.48
N MET A 99 6.13 -1.61 4.27
CA MET A 99 5.90 -3.04 4.16
C MET A 99 5.13 -3.36 2.88
N SER A 100 5.56 -4.40 2.17
CA SER A 100 4.90 -4.85 0.93
C SER A 100 3.59 -5.55 1.26
N CYS A 101 2.45 -4.87 1.08
CA CYS A 101 1.14 -5.50 1.24
C CYS A 101 0.80 -6.42 0.06
N SER A 102 -0.14 -7.35 0.26
CA SER A 102 -0.57 -8.32 -0.75
C SER A 102 -1.07 -7.70 -2.05
N ALA A 103 -1.67 -6.50 -2.00
CA ALA A 103 -2.13 -5.78 -3.19
C ALA A 103 -1.02 -5.28 -4.12
N LYS A 104 0.25 -5.26 -3.67
CA LYS A 104 1.41 -4.93 -4.50
C LYS A 104 1.90 -6.14 -5.33
N LEU A 105 1.58 -7.38 -4.91
CA LEU A 105 2.03 -8.61 -5.57
C LEU A 105 1.64 -8.70 -7.06
N PRO A 106 0.41 -8.36 -7.48
CA PRO A 106 0.06 -8.36 -8.90
C PRO A 106 0.95 -7.44 -9.73
N ILE A 107 1.34 -6.26 -9.20
CA ILE A 107 2.24 -5.33 -9.88
C ILE A 107 3.61 -5.99 -10.07
N TYR A 108 4.16 -6.59 -9.00
CA TYR A 108 5.46 -7.26 -9.06
C TYR A 108 5.44 -8.42 -10.06
N SER A 109 4.41 -9.28 -9.98
CA SER A 109 4.25 -10.41 -10.89
C SER A 109 4.15 -9.96 -12.35
N PHE A 110 3.38 -8.93 -12.64
CA PHE A 110 3.20 -8.38 -13.98
C PHE A 110 4.53 -7.87 -14.58
N PHE A 111 5.25 -7.00 -13.86
CA PHE A 111 6.52 -6.47 -14.37
C PHE A 111 7.63 -7.50 -14.41
N VAL A 112 7.70 -8.38 -13.43
CA VAL A 112 8.71 -9.43 -13.38
C VAL A 112 8.52 -10.43 -14.52
N SER A 113 7.29 -10.86 -14.79
CA SER A 113 7.00 -11.76 -15.92
C SER A 113 7.26 -11.10 -17.29
N ALA A 114 7.01 -9.78 -17.39
CA ALA A 114 7.22 -9.04 -18.60
C ALA A 114 8.71 -8.75 -18.89
N PHE A 115 9.50 -8.35 -17.89
CA PHE A 115 10.85 -7.82 -18.11
C PHE A 115 11.99 -8.72 -17.59
N PHE A 116 11.70 -9.63 -16.64
CA PHE A 116 12.73 -10.42 -15.96
C PHE A 116 12.40 -11.93 -15.95
N PRO A 117 12.24 -12.57 -17.13
CA PRO A 117 11.91 -13.99 -17.20
C PRO A 117 13.01 -14.83 -16.53
N GLY A 118 12.62 -15.81 -15.73
CA GLY A 118 13.55 -16.72 -15.03
C GLY A 118 14.14 -16.20 -13.71
N LYS A 119 14.01 -14.90 -13.39
CA LYS A 119 14.52 -14.29 -12.13
C LYS A 119 13.41 -13.85 -11.18
N GLY A 120 12.17 -14.30 -11.40
CA GLY A 120 10.98 -13.81 -10.73
C GLY A 120 11.05 -13.90 -9.21
N ALA A 121 11.35 -15.08 -8.68
CA ALA A 121 11.41 -15.31 -7.23
C ALA A 121 12.48 -14.45 -6.55
N LEU A 122 13.63 -14.28 -7.18
CA LEU A 122 14.74 -13.48 -6.65
C LEU A 122 14.38 -11.99 -6.60
N ILE A 123 13.77 -11.45 -7.65
CA ILE A 123 13.38 -10.03 -7.70
C ILE A 123 12.22 -9.77 -6.73
N MET A 124 11.23 -10.63 -6.69
CA MET A 124 10.12 -10.47 -5.73
C MET A 124 10.62 -10.53 -4.29
N GLY A 125 11.45 -11.51 -3.94
CA GLY A 125 12.10 -11.59 -2.63
C GLY A 125 12.95 -10.35 -2.34
N GLY A 126 13.75 -9.91 -3.31
CA GLY A 126 14.55 -8.69 -3.22
C GLY A 126 13.73 -7.44 -2.93
N LEU A 127 12.57 -7.28 -3.56
CA LEU A 127 11.66 -6.15 -3.30
C LEU A 127 11.12 -6.16 -1.87
N TYR A 128 10.79 -7.34 -1.32
CA TYR A 128 10.37 -7.45 0.09
C TYR A 128 11.48 -7.03 1.05
N PHE A 129 12.70 -7.56 0.84
CA PHE A 129 13.87 -7.18 1.65
C PHE A 129 14.21 -5.70 1.49
N PHE A 130 14.12 -5.17 0.28
CA PHE A 130 14.35 -3.76 0.01
C PHE A 130 13.34 -2.87 0.77
N GLY A 131 12.05 -3.23 0.80
CA GLY A 131 11.03 -2.54 1.58
C GLY A 131 11.35 -2.52 3.08
N ILE A 132 11.80 -3.66 3.65
CA ILE A 132 12.21 -3.76 5.05
C ILE A 132 13.43 -2.86 5.33
N ILE A 133 14.46 -2.91 4.49
CA ILE A 133 15.65 -2.08 4.61
C ILE A 133 15.29 -0.60 4.58
N MET A 134 14.45 -0.18 3.64
CA MET A 134 13.98 1.19 3.55
C MET A 134 13.17 1.59 4.78
N GLY A 135 12.33 0.71 5.31
CA GLY A 135 11.62 0.92 6.57
C GLY A 135 12.56 1.15 7.74
N ILE A 136 13.65 0.37 7.85
CA ILE A 136 14.68 0.53 8.88
C ILE A 136 15.42 1.86 8.72
N LEU A 137 15.85 2.22 7.50
CA LEU A 137 16.56 3.48 7.24
C LEU A 137 15.69 4.69 7.58
N VAL A 138 14.42 4.67 7.19
CA VAL A 138 13.46 5.74 7.51
C VAL A 138 13.17 5.77 9.01
N ALA A 139 13.12 4.62 9.70
CA ALA A 139 12.97 4.57 11.14
C ALA A 139 14.14 5.22 11.87
N LEU A 140 15.38 4.97 11.44
CA LEU A 140 16.57 5.61 11.96
C LEU A 140 16.56 7.13 11.73
N LEU A 141 16.14 7.55 10.55
CA LEU A 141 15.96 8.96 10.22
C LEU A 141 14.93 9.65 11.15
N TYR A 142 13.78 8.99 11.35
CA TYR A 142 12.74 9.50 12.24
C TYR A 142 13.19 9.57 13.70
N LYS A 143 13.92 8.55 14.18
CA LYS A 143 14.50 8.54 15.52
C LYS A 143 15.43 9.74 15.74
N GLY A 144 16.25 10.09 14.74
CA GLY A 144 17.19 11.21 14.83
C GLY A 144 16.56 12.59 14.70
N THR A 145 15.44 12.71 13.98
CA THR A 145 14.85 13.99 13.58
C THR A 145 13.52 14.30 14.29
N LEU A 146 12.45 13.57 13.95
CA LEU A 146 11.08 13.87 14.36
C LEU A 146 10.73 13.31 15.74
N PHE A 147 11.20 12.12 16.05
CA PHE A 147 10.79 11.35 17.24
C PHE A 147 11.96 11.10 18.17
N LYS A 148 12.57 12.18 18.67
CA LYS A 148 13.65 12.12 19.66
C LYS A 148 13.13 11.50 20.97
N GLY A 149 13.96 10.70 21.63
CA GLY A 149 13.65 10.00 22.88
C GLY A 149 13.75 8.50 22.76
N GLU A 150 13.68 7.81 23.90
CA GLU A 150 13.75 6.35 23.97
C GLU A 150 12.36 5.72 23.81
N ALA A 151 12.33 4.50 23.26
CA ALA A 151 11.13 3.69 23.20
C ALA A 151 10.70 3.31 24.63
N VAL A 152 9.39 3.30 24.88
CA VAL A 152 8.84 2.89 26.18
C VAL A 152 9.30 1.47 26.50
N PRO A 153 9.78 1.20 27.74
CA PRO A 153 10.17 -0.14 28.14
C PRO A 153 9.03 -1.14 27.93
N PHE A 154 9.36 -2.26 27.32
CA PHE A 154 8.41 -3.33 27.13
C PHE A 154 8.30 -4.14 28.41
N VAL A 155 7.29 -3.84 29.22
CA VAL A 155 6.92 -4.63 30.37
C VAL A 155 5.59 -5.31 30.09
N MET A 156 5.60 -6.61 29.90
CA MET A 156 4.40 -7.42 29.68
C MET A 156 4.60 -8.80 30.28
N GLU A 157 3.62 -9.23 31.07
CA GLU A 157 3.52 -10.63 31.45
C GLU A 157 3.21 -11.46 30.21
N LEU A 158 4.01 -12.49 29.96
CA LEU A 158 3.79 -13.38 28.83
C LEU A 158 2.60 -14.29 29.12
N PRO A 159 1.52 -14.22 28.33
CA PRO A 159 0.39 -15.11 28.53
C PRO A 159 0.80 -16.55 28.33
N ASN A 160 0.21 -17.48 29.07
CA ASN A 160 0.43 -18.91 28.87
C ASN A 160 -0.01 -19.31 27.46
N TYR A 161 0.71 -20.27 26.84
CA TYR A 161 0.23 -20.86 25.60
C TYR A 161 -1.08 -21.58 25.84
N ARG A 162 -2.04 -21.30 25.00
CA ARG A 162 -3.32 -22.01 24.99
C ARG A 162 -3.71 -22.36 23.58
N LEU A 163 -4.46 -23.44 23.44
CA LEU A 163 -5.10 -23.75 22.14
C LEU A 163 -6.15 -22.68 21.87
N PRO A 164 -6.14 -22.08 20.65
CA PRO A 164 -7.10 -21.05 20.28
C PRO A 164 -8.54 -21.58 20.40
N GLY A 165 -9.39 -20.84 21.11
CA GLY A 165 -10.80 -21.14 21.18
C GLY A 165 -11.51 -20.75 19.89
N MET A 166 -12.01 -21.71 19.09
CA MET A 166 -12.67 -21.42 17.81
C MET A 166 -13.80 -20.39 17.94
N LYS A 167 -14.56 -20.40 19.02
CA LYS A 167 -15.60 -19.40 19.28
C LYS A 167 -15.03 -17.98 19.39
N ASN A 168 -13.93 -17.82 20.14
CA ASN A 168 -13.25 -16.53 20.32
C ASN A 168 -12.64 -16.04 19.01
N VAL A 169 -11.98 -16.94 18.28
CA VAL A 169 -11.37 -16.65 16.96
C VAL A 169 -12.43 -16.17 15.96
N LEU A 170 -13.57 -16.86 15.87
CA LEU A 170 -14.67 -16.49 14.99
C LEU A 170 -15.32 -15.15 15.38
N GLN A 171 -15.48 -14.90 16.69
CA GLN A 171 -16.00 -13.63 17.17
C GLN A 171 -15.06 -12.48 16.83
N LEU A 172 -13.76 -12.61 17.13
CA LEU A 172 -12.74 -11.61 16.79
C LEU A 172 -12.66 -11.38 15.29
N LEU A 173 -12.73 -12.45 14.50
CA LEU A 173 -12.76 -12.38 13.04
C LEU A 173 -13.95 -11.55 12.56
N TRP A 174 -15.14 -11.84 13.07
CA TRP A 174 -16.36 -11.13 12.68
C TRP A 174 -16.30 -9.65 13.05
N GLU A 175 -15.86 -9.32 14.25
CA GLU A 175 -15.72 -7.95 14.72
C GLU A 175 -14.73 -7.17 13.82
N LYS A 176 -13.54 -7.73 13.56
CA LYS A 176 -12.51 -7.11 12.73
C LYS A 176 -12.95 -6.99 11.25
N ALA A 177 -13.58 -8.02 10.70
CA ALA A 177 -14.08 -8.00 9.33
C ALA A 177 -15.23 -7.00 9.14
N ARG A 178 -16.17 -6.95 10.08
CA ARG A 178 -17.27 -5.99 10.08
C ARG A 178 -16.76 -4.54 10.16
N ASP A 179 -15.83 -4.29 11.08
CA ASP A 179 -15.25 -2.96 11.27
C ASP A 179 -14.49 -2.50 10.01
N PHE A 180 -13.75 -3.42 9.39
CA PHE A 180 -13.08 -3.17 8.10
C PHE A 180 -14.08 -2.85 6.98
N LEU A 181 -15.11 -3.69 6.81
CA LEU A 181 -16.13 -3.49 5.77
C LEU A 181 -16.84 -2.15 5.93
N GLN A 182 -17.30 -1.80 7.12
CA GLN A 182 -17.99 -0.54 7.35
C GLN A 182 -17.13 0.68 7.05
N ARG A 183 -15.81 0.59 7.31
CA ARG A 183 -14.88 1.72 7.16
C ARG A 183 -14.30 1.83 5.77
N ALA A 184 -13.86 0.69 5.20
CA ALA A 184 -13.22 0.67 3.90
C ALA A 184 -14.22 0.77 2.76
N PHE A 185 -15.40 0.16 2.88
CA PHE A 185 -16.41 0.16 1.83
C PHE A 185 -16.77 1.59 1.38
N THR A 186 -17.14 2.45 2.31
CA THR A 186 -17.55 3.82 1.98
C THR A 186 -16.44 4.61 1.29
N VAL A 187 -15.20 4.50 1.81
CA VAL A 187 -14.05 5.23 1.25
C VAL A 187 -13.70 4.72 -0.14
N ILE A 188 -13.62 3.40 -0.32
CA ILE A 188 -13.29 2.79 -1.61
C ILE A 188 -14.39 3.06 -2.62
N PHE A 189 -15.66 2.91 -2.23
CA PHE A 189 -16.80 3.17 -3.11
C PHE A 189 -16.83 4.60 -3.63
N VAL A 190 -16.78 5.59 -2.73
CA VAL A 190 -16.76 7.01 -3.14
C VAL A 190 -15.57 7.30 -4.04
N ALA A 191 -14.43 6.75 -3.70
CA ALA A 191 -13.23 6.95 -4.46
C ALA A 191 -13.32 6.31 -5.85
N THR A 192 -13.88 5.11 -5.99
CA THR A 192 -14.10 4.46 -7.32
C THR A 192 -15.03 5.29 -8.20
N VAL A 193 -16.10 5.84 -7.63
CA VAL A 193 -17.01 6.74 -8.38
C VAL A 193 -16.29 8.01 -8.85
N ILE A 194 -15.42 8.59 -8.01
CA ILE A 194 -14.62 9.77 -8.40
C ILE A 194 -13.67 9.42 -9.56
N VAL A 195 -12.97 8.30 -9.50
CA VAL A 195 -12.05 7.88 -10.57
C VAL A 195 -12.82 7.54 -11.83
N TRP A 196 -13.94 6.83 -11.72
CA TRP A 196 -14.81 6.60 -12.87
C TRP A 196 -15.20 7.93 -13.55
N PHE A 197 -15.58 8.94 -12.77
CA PHE A 197 -15.90 10.26 -13.30
C PHE A 197 -14.71 10.89 -14.02
N LEU A 198 -13.51 10.87 -13.41
CA LEU A 198 -12.29 11.43 -14.00
C LEU A 198 -11.82 10.68 -15.26
N GLN A 199 -12.13 9.39 -15.37
CA GLN A 199 -11.80 8.58 -16.55
C GLN A 199 -12.82 8.72 -17.67
N SER A 200 -14.09 8.90 -17.33
CA SER A 200 -15.21 8.89 -18.29
C SER A 200 -15.51 10.27 -18.90
N PHE A 201 -15.07 11.35 -18.28
CA PHE A 201 -15.37 12.70 -18.73
C PHE A 201 -14.12 13.49 -19.13
N ASN A 202 -14.31 14.38 -20.13
CA ASN A 202 -13.34 15.40 -20.48
C ASN A 202 -13.65 16.73 -19.76
N LEU A 203 -12.80 17.77 -19.97
CA LEU A 203 -13.00 19.12 -19.40
C LEU A 203 -14.33 19.77 -19.78
N HIS A 204 -14.96 19.34 -20.88
CA HIS A 204 -16.26 19.85 -21.35
C HIS A 204 -17.45 19.00 -20.86
N LEU A 205 -17.22 18.07 -19.90
CA LEU A 205 -18.23 17.15 -19.35
C LEU A 205 -18.91 16.25 -20.39
N ASN A 206 -18.24 16.00 -21.52
CA ASN A 206 -18.68 15.02 -22.51
C ASN A 206 -18.06 13.65 -22.19
N LEU A 207 -18.83 12.58 -22.44
CA LEU A 207 -18.33 11.21 -22.37
C LEU A 207 -17.20 11.02 -23.37
N VAL A 208 -16.05 10.54 -22.86
CA VAL A 208 -14.84 10.30 -23.65
C VAL A 208 -14.92 8.91 -24.26
N THR A 209 -14.68 8.82 -25.57
CA THR A 209 -14.50 7.54 -26.28
C THR A 209 -13.05 7.07 -26.23
N ASP A 210 -12.10 8.01 -26.21
CA ASP A 210 -10.67 7.73 -26.15
C ASP A 210 -10.09 8.14 -24.81
N SER A 211 -9.41 7.21 -24.12
CA SER A 211 -8.80 7.42 -22.79
C SER A 211 -7.86 8.62 -22.72
N LYS A 212 -7.32 9.10 -23.83
CA LYS A 212 -6.41 10.25 -23.90
C LYS A 212 -7.09 11.57 -23.54
N ASP A 213 -8.37 11.73 -23.84
CA ASP A 213 -9.10 12.96 -23.65
C ASP A 213 -9.75 13.07 -22.28
N SER A 214 -9.55 12.08 -21.43
CA SER A 214 -10.08 12.06 -20.07
C SER A 214 -9.36 13.08 -19.17
N ILE A 215 -10.09 13.63 -18.20
CA ILE A 215 -9.54 14.53 -17.18
C ILE A 215 -8.34 13.86 -16.47
N LEU A 216 -8.43 12.55 -16.22
CA LEU A 216 -7.36 11.81 -15.56
C LEU A 216 -6.08 11.73 -16.42
N ALA A 217 -6.23 11.52 -17.75
CA ALA A 217 -5.09 11.51 -18.66
C ALA A 217 -4.44 12.89 -18.78
N LEU A 218 -5.22 13.95 -18.70
CA LEU A 218 -4.72 15.32 -18.74
C LEU A 218 -3.91 15.63 -17.46
N ILE A 219 -4.41 15.28 -16.29
CA ILE A 219 -3.66 15.38 -15.02
C ILE A 219 -2.37 14.55 -15.09
N ALA A 220 -2.45 13.32 -15.59
CA ALA A 220 -1.29 12.46 -15.78
C ALA A 220 -0.25 13.06 -16.73
N GLY A 221 -0.70 13.71 -17.81
CA GLY A 221 0.17 14.42 -18.75
C GLY A 221 0.93 15.59 -18.12
N ILE A 222 0.32 16.32 -17.19
CA ILE A 222 0.99 17.40 -16.43
C ILE A 222 2.05 16.82 -15.48
N ILE A 223 1.79 15.64 -14.93
CA ILE A 223 2.71 14.99 -13.97
C ILE A 223 3.83 14.23 -14.69
N ALA A 224 3.60 13.74 -15.92
CA ALA A 224 4.53 12.94 -16.70
C ALA A 224 5.96 13.50 -16.79
N PRO A 225 6.19 14.81 -16.98
CA PRO A 225 7.54 15.39 -17.00
C PRO A 225 8.35 15.14 -15.74
N VAL A 226 7.68 15.09 -14.56
CA VAL A 226 8.34 14.81 -13.26
C VAL A 226 8.85 13.37 -13.21
N PHE A 227 8.22 12.47 -13.95
CA PHE A 227 8.60 11.04 -14.03
C PHE A 227 9.52 10.72 -15.21
N ALA A 228 9.77 11.68 -16.11
CA ALA A 228 10.68 11.50 -17.24
C ALA A 228 12.09 11.04 -16.82
N PRO A 229 12.73 11.60 -15.75
CA PRO A 229 14.05 11.14 -15.30
C PRO A 229 14.10 9.69 -14.82
N LEU A 230 12.95 9.09 -14.50
CA LEU A 230 12.82 7.69 -14.07
C LEU A 230 12.61 6.73 -15.26
N GLY A 231 12.55 7.25 -16.49
CA GLY A 231 12.13 6.50 -17.65
C GLY A 231 10.61 6.18 -17.67
N LEU A 232 9.82 6.90 -16.88
CA LEU A 232 8.37 6.71 -16.68
C LEU A 232 7.55 7.90 -17.21
N GLY A 233 8.10 8.69 -18.14
CA GLY A 233 7.51 9.92 -18.67
C GLY A 233 6.29 9.75 -19.59
N ASP A 234 5.75 8.54 -19.75
CA ASP A 234 4.54 8.28 -20.52
C ASP A 234 3.30 8.59 -19.69
N TRP A 235 2.37 9.39 -20.23
CA TRP A 235 1.10 9.72 -19.57
C TRP A 235 0.29 8.48 -19.17
N ARG A 236 0.37 7.37 -19.93
CA ARG A 236 -0.30 6.10 -19.65
C ARG A 236 0.21 5.45 -18.36
N ILE A 237 1.53 5.53 -18.13
CA ILE A 237 2.15 5.06 -16.88
C ILE A 237 1.70 5.92 -15.72
N CYS A 238 1.73 7.24 -15.87
CA CYS A 238 1.28 8.16 -14.82
C CYS A 238 -0.21 7.99 -14.51
N THR A 239 -1.07 7.77 -15.52
CA THR A 239 -2.49 7.44 -15.34
C THR A 239 -2.65 6.16 -14.51
N SER A 240 -1.89 5.12 -14.83
CA SER A 240 -1.94 3.85 -14.08
C SER A 240 -1.48 4.03 -12.63
N LEU A 241 -0.46 4.84 -12.37
CA LEU A 241 0.00 5.16 -11.00
C LEU A 241 -1.05 5.95 -10.21
N LEU A 242 -1.74 6.89 -10.84
CA LEU A 242 -2.85 7.64 -10.22
C LEU A 242 -4.01 6.71 -9.87
N CYS A 243 -4.39 5.80 -10.78
CA CYS A 243 -5.37 4.75 -10.45
C CYS A 243 -4.90 3.86 -9.30
N GLY A 244 -3.62 3.56 -9.22
CA GLY A 244 -3.01 2.77 -8.15
C GLY A 244 -3.04 3.43 -6.76
N VAL A 245 -3.30 4.73 -6.66
CA VAL A 245 -3.59 5.38 -5.36
C VAL A 245 -4.94 4.94 -4.83
N MET A 246 -5.88 4.62 -5.71
CA MET A 246 -7.19 4.10 -5.30
C MET A 246 -7.05 2.67 -4.78
N ALA A 247 -6.59 1.80 -5.64
CA ALA A 247 -6.36 0.40 -5.36
C ALA A 247 -5.11 -0.06 -6.12
N LYS A 248 -4.16 -0.67 -5.44
CA LYS A 248 -2.84 -0.97 -6.03
C LYS A 248 -2.93 -1.90 -7.24
N GLU A 249 -3.83 -2.86 -7.24
CA GLU A 249 -4.05 -3.76 -8.38
C GLU A 249 -4.58 -3.06 -9.62
N SER A 250 -5.25 -1.90 -9.48
CA SER A 250 -5.72 -1.11 -10.62
C SER A 250 -4.58 -0.60 -11.51
N VAL A 251 -3.35 -0.53 -10.99
CA VAL A 251 -2.15 -0.23 -11.80
C VAL A 251 -2.05 -1.21 -12.96
N VAL A 252 -2.13 -2.51 -12.67
CA VAL A 252 -1.97 -3.57 -13.68
C VAL A 252 -3.11 -3.55 -14.68
N SER A 253 -4.35 -3.48 -14.19
CA SER A 253 -5.53 -3.46 -15.05
C SER A 253 -5.51 -2.25 -16.01
N THR A 254 -5.18 -1.07 -15.49
CA THR A 254 -5.07 0.15 -16.31
C THR A 254 -3.93 0.04 -17.32
N MET A 255 -2.78 -0.52 -16.93
CA MET A 255 -1.69 -0.74 -17.87
C MET A 255 -2.04 -1.73 -18.97
N GLN A 256 -2.73 -2.83 -18.63
CA GLN A 256 -3.19 -3.78 -19.63
C GLN A 256 -4.18 -3.17 -20.63
N ILE A 257 -5.07 -2.29 -20.17
CA ILE A 257 -6.00 -1.58 -21.04
C ILE A 257 -5.27 -0.58 -21.95
N LEU A 258 -4.35 0.22 -21.41
CA LEU A 258 -3.70 1.31 -22.13
C LEU A 258 -2.54 0.85 -23.06
N PHE A 259 -1.85 -0.20 -22.72
CA PHE A 259 -0.72 -0.73 -23.50
C PHE A 259 -1.03 -2.03 -24.22
N GLY A 260 -2.08 -2.78 -23.83
CA GLY A 260 -2.32 -4.12 -24.34
C GLY A 260 -1.11 -5.02 -24.11
N THR A 261 -0.58 -5.61 -25.20
CA THR A 261 0.63 -6.43 -25.18
C THR A 261 1.92 -5.62 -25.39
N GLY A 262 1.80 -4.33 -25.67
CA GLY A 262 2.90 -3.46 -26.10
C GLY A 262 3.75 -2.82 -25.00
N ILE A 263 3.60 -3.20 -23.73
CA ILE A 263 4.32 -2.57 -22.62
C ILE A 263 5.85 -2.68 -22.73
N ARG A 264 6.37 -3.78 -23.31
CA ARG A 264 7.81 -3.97 -23.53
C ARG A 264 8.40 -3.00 -24.55
N ALA A 265 7.60 -2.51 -25.49
CA ALA A 265 8.04 -1.52 -26.47
C ALA A 265 8.03 -0.10 -25.90
N ALA A 266 7.18 0.16 -24.91
CA ALA A 266 7.00 1.48 -24.30
C ALA A 266 7.91 1.74 -23.09
N LEU A 267 8.42 0.69 -22.44
CA LEU A 267 9.20 0.80 -21.21
C LEU A 267 10.51 0.01 -21.31
N SER A 268 11.62 0.66 -20.96
CA SER A 268 12.93 0.00 -20.85
C SER A 268 13.02 -0.90 -19.61
N THR A 269 13.98 -1.82 -19.57
CA THR A 269 14.23 -2.66 -18.38
C THR A 269 14.58 -1.80 -17.15
N ALA A 270 15.33 -0.71 -17.35
CA ALA A 270 15.65 0.24 -16.28
C ALA A 270 14.39 0.97 -15.78
N GLY A 271 13.51 1.40 -16.69
CA GLY A 271 12.21 1.97 -16.35
C GLY A 271 11.32 0.98 -15.62
N ALA A 272 11.31 -0.30 -16.02
CA ALA A 272 10.57 -1.34 -15.32
C ALA A 272 11.08 -1.58 -13.87
N ALA A 273 12.40 -1.58 -13.67
CA ALA A 273 12.99 -1.65 -12.34
C ALA A 273 12.64 -0.43 -11.47
N ALA A 274 12.72 0.78 -12.05
CA ALA A 274 12.30 2.01 -11.38
C ALA A 274 10.82 1.97 -11.00
N MET A 275 9.96 1.48 -11.90
CA MET A 275 8.53 1.33 -11.65
C MET A 275 8.23 0.35 -10.51
N LEU A 276 8.95 -0.77 -10.43
CA LEU A 276 8.83 -1.72 -9.32
C LEU A 276 9.18 -1.07 -7.98
N VAL A 277 10.30 -0.36 -7.90
CA VAL A 277 10.73 0.33 -6.67
C VAL A 277 9.80 1.49 -6.33
N PHE A 278 9.37 2.27 -7.32
CA PHE A 278 8.39 3.33 -7.09
C PHE A 278 7.08 2.75 -6.55
N SER A 279 6.56 1.70 -7.18
CA SER A 279 5.31 1.04 -6.76
C SER A 279 5.38 0.43 -5.37
N LEU A 280 6.58 0.00 -4.95
CA LEU A 280 6.84 -0.49 -3.60
C LEU A 280 6.72 0.62 -2.56
N LEU A 281 7.33 1.77 -2.81
CA LEU A 281 7.56 2.81 -1.79
C LEU A 281 6.54 3.95 -1.81
N TYR A 282 5.87 4.20 -2.97
CA TYR A 282 4.97 5.33 -3.08
C TYR A 282 3.71 5.17 -2.20
N THR A 283 2.96 6.24 -2.06
CA THR A 283 1.81 6.38 -1.18
C THR A 283 0.93 5.12 -1.13
N PRO A 284 0.43 4.73 0.06
CA PRO A 284 -0.50 3.61 0.18
C PRO A 284 -1.84 3.93 -0.51
N CYS A 285 -2.72 2.92 -0.57
CA CYS A 285 -4.06 3.10 -1.13
C CYS A 285 -4.89 4.10 -0.31
N ILE A 286 -5.92 4.67 -0.94
CA ILE A 286 -6.76 5.70 -0.32
C ILE A 286 -7.41 5.23 0.99
N ALA A 287 -7.76 3.95 1.10
CA ALA A 287 -8.29 3.35 2.33
C ALA A 287 -7.27 3.43 3.49
N ALA A 288 -5.98 3.21 3.19
CA ALA A 288 -4.92 3.35 4.19
C ALA A 288 -4.67 4.82 4.55
N ILE A 289 -4.69 5.74 3.57
CA ILE A 289 -4.60 7.19 3.82
C ILE A 289 -5.76 7.66 4.72
N ALA A 290 -6.99 7.21 4.44
CA ALA A 290 -8.16 7.50 5.26
C ALA A 290 -8.03 6.96 6.69
N SER A 291 -7.46 5.75 6.85
CA SER A 291 -7.18 5.17 8.16
C SER A 291 -6.15 6.00 8.94
N VAL A 292 -5.06 6.43 8.29
CA VAL A 292 -4.05 7.30 8.90
C VAL A 292 -4.65 8.66 9.27
N LYS A 293 -5.48 9.26 8.39
CA LYS A 293 -6.19 10.51 8.67
C LYS A 293 -7.06 10.38 9.92
N ARG A 294 -7.69 9.24 10.12
CA ARG A 294 -8.56 8.97 11.27
C ARG A 294 -7.77 8.76 12.56
N GLU A 295 -6.59 8.12 12.49
CA GLU A 295 -5.76 7.81 13.65
C GLU A 295 -4.86 8.98 14.09
N LEU A 296 -4.31 9.73 13.15
CA LEU A 296 -3.33 10.80 13.41
C LEU A 296 -3.80 12.20 13.01
N GLY A 297 -4.92 12.29 12.28
CA GLY A 297 -5.41 13.56 11.74
C GLY A 297 -4.92 13.87 10.32
N GLY A 298 -5.55 14.87 9.69
CA GLY A 298 -5.31 15.20 8.27
C GLY A 298 -3.89 15.66 7.98
N LYS A 299 -3.28 16.43 8.88
CA LYS A 299 -1.90 16.93 8.72
C LYS A 299 -0.89 15.78 8.55
N TRP A 300 -0.97 14.76 9.42
CA TRP A 300 -0.07 13.59 9.36
C TRP A 300 -0.32 12.72 8.13
N ALA A 301 -1.57 12.60 7.69
CA ALA A 301 -1.89 11.87 6.46
C ALA A 301 -1.26 12.54 5.22
N VAL A 302 -1.33 13.87 5.10
CA VAL A 302 -0.70 14.61 4.00
C VAL A 302 0.82 14.52 4.08
N ILE A 303 1.42 14.73 5.25
CA ILE A 303 2.87 14.58 5.45
C ILE A 303 3.33 13.19 5.03
N MET A 304 2.61 12.14 5.42
CA MET A 304 2.93 10.76 5.05
C MET A 304 2.92 10.57 3.53
N VAL A 305 1.87 11.04 2.84
CA VAL A 305 1.75 10.90 1.38
C VAL A 305 2.88 11.61 0.67
N VAL A 306 3.14 12.89 0.99
CA VAL A 306 4.20 13.68 0.37
C VAL A 306 5.57 13.05 0.61
N TRP A 307 5.84 12.67 1.85
CA TRP A 307 7.12 12.06 2.24
C TRP A 307 7.39 10.72 1.53
N GLN A 308 6.38 9.87 1.45
CA GLN A 308 6.50 8.59 0.76
C GLN A 308 6.68 8.75 -0.74
N CYS A 309 5.94 9.66 -1.38
CA CYS A 309 6.14 9.96 -2.79
C CYS A 309 7.56 10.47 -3.06
N LEU A 310 8.10 11.31 -2.19
CA LEU A 310 9.46 11.84 -2.31
C LEU A 310 10.51 10.73 -2.17
N ILE A 311 10.40 9.89 -1.15
CA ILE A 311 11.32 8.75 -0.98
C ILE A 311 11.21 7.79 -2.18
N ALA A 312 9.99 7.49 -2.62
CA ALA A 312 9.75 6.60 -3.75
C ALA A 312 10.40 7.14 -5.04
N TRP A 313 10.26 8.45 -5.28
CA TRP A 313 10.85 9.10 -6.44
C TRP A 313 12.39 9.06 -6.41
N VAL A 314 12.98 9.43 -5.28
CA VAL A 314 14.44 9.43 -5.10
C VAL A 314 15.00 8.02 -5.27
N MET A 315 14.40 7.02 -4.63
CA MET A 315 14.89 5.63 -4.70
C MET A 315 14.67 5.02 -6.08
N ALA A 316 13.56 5.32 -6.76
CA ALA A 316 13.32 4.89 -8.12
C ALA A 316 14.32 5.53 -9.09
N PHE A 317 14.68 6.80 -8.89
CA PHE A 317 15.72 7.48 -9.66
C PHE A 317 17.09 6.84 -9.47
N VAL A 318 17.47 6.54 -8.22
CA VAL A 318 18.73 5.86 -7.93
C VAL A 318 18.78 4.48 -8.61
N VAL A 319 17.71 3.70 -8.51
CA VAL A 319 17.64 2.37 -9.14
C VAL A 319 17.67 2.48 -10.67
N HIS A 320 16.95 3.44 -11.25
CA HIS A 320 17.00 3.69 -12.68
C HIS A 320 18.42 4.01 -13.14
N ALA A 321 19.11 4.94 -12.45
CA ALA A 321 20.49 5.32 -12.78
C ALA A 321 21.46 4.13 -12.65
N VAL A 322 21.34 3.33 -11.59
CA VAL A 322 22.18 2.14 -11.38
C VAL A 322 21.95 1.11 -12.49
N VAL A 323 20.68 0.81 -12.83
CA VAL A 323 20.39 -0.19 -13.89
C VAL A 323 20.77 0.29 -15.28
N MET A 324 20.82 1.61 -15.50
CA MET A 324 21.32 2.18 -16.78
C MET A 324 22.83 2.11 -16.92
N LEU A 325 23.58 1.96 -15.81
CA LEU A 325 25.06 1.84 -15.82
C LEU A 325 25.53 0.39 -16.06
N PHE A 326 24.65 -0.60 -15.88
CA PHE A 326 24.92 -2.03 -16.10
C PHE A 326 24.14 -2.56 -17.31
#